data_ddb24ba4a33c7ec9095668525ce22e36
#
_entry.id   ddb24ba4a33c7ec9095668525ce22e36
#
_cell.length_a   1.000
_cell.length_b   1.000
_cell.length_c   1.000
_cell.angle_alpha   90.00
_cell.angle_beta   90.00
_cell.angle_gamma   90.00
#
_symmetry.space_group_name_H-M   'P 1'
#
loop_
_entity.id
_entity.type
_entity.pdbx_description
1 polymer ?
#
loop_
_entity_poly.entity_id
_entity_poly.type
_entity_poly.pdbx_seq_one_letter_code
_entity_poly.pdbx_strand_id
1 'polypeptide(L)'
;MGKSLGQKPSKNITLENLLKKNTLNVVFYNDSFTKTRFFAKIIAKSNTPVFYFDFDLLYSGYVIAEEISLPKNITMISPDSNNLLENLKSVIDKTSKTKSLIVLDSLNGFFNLLEGKSDAAKLVNSFVMLLVSSVKDVKSCVIVGSLSKLN
;
A
#
# COMPACT_ATOMS: atom_id res chain seq x y z
N MET A 1 29.16 14.42 -29.44
CA MET A 1 28.69 14.43 -29.12
C MET A 1 27.88 14.34 -28.76
N GLY A 2 27.61 14.19 -28.77
CA GLY A 2 26.99 14.02 -28.39
C GLY A 2 26.29 13.89 -27.70
N LYS A 3 26.32 14.19 -27.19
CA LYS A 3 25.64 14.10 -26.48
C LYS A 3 24.53 14.35 -26.62
N SER A 4 24.14 13.82 -26.53
CA SER A 4 23.02 13.82 -26.65
C SER A 4 22.29 14.62 -25.99
N LEU A 5 21.92 15.31 -26.34
CA LEU A 5 21.28 16.15 -25.85
C LEU A 5 20.07 15.77 -25.27
N GLY A 6 19.45 15.02 -25.65
CA GLY A 6 18.26 14.61 -25.11
C GLY A 6 18.42 13.86 -23.88
N GLN A 7 19.57 13.59 -23.51
CA GLN A 7 19.77 12.80 -22.50
C GLN A 7 19.98 13.52 -21.37
N LYS A 8 19.21 14.33 -20.97
CA LYS A 8 19.22 14.72 -19.72
C LYS A 8 19.33 13.63 -18.90
N PRO A 9 20.17 13.64 -18.03
CA PRO A 9 20.26 12.65 -17.07
C PRO A 9 18.93 12.68 -16.48
N SER A 10 18.21 11.78 -16.81
CA SER A 10 17.04 11.58 -16.23
C SER A 10 17.29 11.71 -14.83
N LYS A 11 16.63 12.49 -14.15
CA LYS A 11 16.58 12.47 -12.85
C LYS A 11 16.08 11.21 -12.55
N ASN A 12 16.70 10.25 -12.45
CA ASN A 12 16.27 8.98 -12.05
C ASN A 12 15.36 9.11 -10.88
N ILE A 13 14.15 9.46 -11.14
CA ILE A 13 13.17 9.41 -10.12
C ILE A 13 12.86 7.96 -9.97
N THR A 14 13.50 7.33 -9.06
CA THR A 14 13.18 5.94 -8.78
C THR A 14 11.95 5.93 -7.89
N LEU A 15 11.19 4.87 -7.97
CA LEU A 15 10.06 4.66 -7.10
C LEU A 15 10.49 4.77 -5.65
N GLU A 16 11.65 4.24 -5.31
CA GLU A 16 12.18 4.30 -3.96
C GLU A 16 12.35 5.72 -3.47
N ASN A 17 12.82 6.61 -4.33
CA ASN A 17 12.98 8.02 -3.97
C ASN A 17 11.64 8.70 -3.73
N LEU A 18 10.63 8.36 -4.54
CA LEU A 18 9.29 8.91 -4.34
C LEU A 18 8.70 8.44 -3.01
N LEU A 19 8.88 7.18 -2.69
CA LEU A 19 8.36 6.63 -1.44
C LEU A 19 9.05 7.23 -0.22
N LYS A 20 10.33 7.52 -0.32
CA LYS A 20 11.06 8.15 0.79
C LYS A 20 10.63 9.58 1.01
N LYS A 21 10.19 10.24 -0.06
CA LYS A 21 9.85 11.64 0.01
C LYS A 21 8.48 11.90 0.60
N ASN A 22 7.56 11.00 0.40
CA ASN A 22 6.18 11.18 0.82
C ASN A 22 5.73 10.11 1.81
N THR A 23 5.01 10.54 2.84
CA THR A 23 4.45 9.59 3.81
C THR A 23 3.29 8.82 3.19
N LEU A 24 2.47 9.49 2.38
CA LEU A 24 1.33 8.86 1.72
C LEU A 24 1.52 8.92 0.20
N ASN A 25 1.38 7.77 -0.44
CA ASN A 25 1.46 7.65 -1.88
C ASN A 25 0.24 6.90 -2.38
N VAL A 26 -0.43 7.44 -3.38
CA VAL A 26 -1.62 6.81 -3.96
C VAL A 26 -1.27 6.30 -5.35
N VAL A 27 -1.57 5.04 -5.60
CA VAL A 27 -1.35 4.40 -6.90
C VAL A 27 -2.71 4.18 -7.54
N PHE A 28 -2.95 4.87 -8.66
CA PHE A 28 -4.19 4.69 -9.41
C PHE A 28 -3.99 3.57 -10.42
N TYR A 29 -4.95 2.68 -10.52
CA TYR A 29 -4.87 1.56 -11.45
C TYR A 29 -6.23 1.31 -12.11
N ASN A 30 -6.21 0.66 -13.26
CA ASN A 30 -7.42 0.24 -13.94
C ASN A 30 -7.41 -1.27 -14.22
N ASP A 31 -6.31 -1.95 -13.91
CA ASP A 31 -6.18 -3.39 -14.08
C ASP A 31 -5.61 -3.99 -12.78
N SER A 32 -6.39 -4.84 -12.16
CA SER A 32 -6.04 -5.42 -10.87
C SER A 32 -4.81 -6.32 -10.91
N PHE A 33 -4.61 -7.02 -12.00
CA PHE A 33 -3.44 -7.89 -12.14
C PHE A 33 -2.15 -7.06 -12.20
N THR A 34 -2.15 -6.00 -13.01
CA THR A 34 -1.02 -5.09 -13.12
C THR A 34 -0.72 -4.42 -11.78
N LYS A 35 -1.77 -4.00 -11.07
CA LYS A 35 -1.62 -3.41 -9.74
C LYS A 35 -0.95 -4.37 -8.78
N THR A 36 -1.42 -5.60 -8.72
CA THR A 36 -0.89 -6.59 -7.79
C THR A 36 0.57 -6.91 -8.09
N ARG A 37 0.93 -7.03 -9.36
CA ARG A 37 2.32 -7.24 -9.76
C ARG A 37 3.20 -6.04 -9.40
N PHE A 38 2.67 -4.83 -9.54
CA PHE A 38 3.38 -3.63 -9.19
C PHE A 38 3.69 -3.59 -7.69
N PHE A 39 2.68 -3.90 -6.86
CA PHE A 39 2.89 -3.96 -5.41
C PHE A 39 3.88 -5.06 -5.03
N ALA A 40 3.81 -6.21 -5.70
CA ALA A 40 4.76 -7.29 -5.45
C ALA A 40 6.21 -6.84 -5.73
N LYS A 41 6.42 -6.06 -6.77
CA LYS A 41 7.76 -5.53 -7.08
C LYS A 41 8.25 -4.54 -6.03
N ILE A 42 7.37 -3.67 -5.56
CA ILE A 42 7.72 -2.72 -4.51
C ILE A 42 8.12 -3.46 -3.24
N ILE A 43 7.31 -4.43 -2.85
CA ILE A 43 7.53 -5.20 -1.64
C ILE A 43 8.84 -5.99 -1.71
N ALA A 44 9.12 -6.58 -2.86
CA ALA A 44 10.34 -7.36 -3.05
C ALA A 44 11.61 -6.52 -2.84
N LYS A 45 11.52 -5.21 -3.05
CA LYS A 45 12.65 -4.31 -2.87
C LYS A 45 12.71 -3.68 -1.48
N SER A 46 11.71 -3.93 -0.66
CA SER A 46 11.68 -3.31 0.66
C SER A 46 12.63 -4.01 1.61
N ASN A 47 13.42 -3.21 2.32
CA ASN A 47 14.33 -3.72 3.35
C ASN A 47 13.73 -3.56 4.73
N THR A 48 12.55 -3.01 4.82
CA THR A 48 11.85 -2.79 6.09
C THR A 48 10.67 -3.73 6.20
N PRO A 49 10.13 -3.93 7.39
CA PRO A 49 8.90 -4.71 7.54
C PRO A 49 7.78 -4.12 6.69
N VAL A 50 6.96 -5.00 6.11
CA VAL A 50 5.83 -4.60 5.28
C VAL A 50 4.55 -5.11 5.92
N PHE A 51 3.58 -4.22 6.09
CA PHE A 51 2.25 -4.58 6.56
C PHE A 51 1.29 -4.36 5.40
N TYR A 52 0.74 -5.45 4.90
CA TYR A 52 -0.07 -5.42 3.69
C TYR A 52 -1.52 -5.73 4.04
N PHE A 53 -2.39 -4.73 3.88
CA PHE A 53 -3.82 -4.92 4.07
C PHE A 53 -4.41 -5.37 2.74
N ASP A 54 -4.70 -6.66 2.64
CA ASP A 54 -5.20 -7.27 1.41
C ASP A 54 -6.73 -7.28 1.40
N PHE A 55 -7.31 -6.11 1.25
CA PHE A 55 -8.77 -5.97 1.25
C PHE A 55 -9.42 -6.67 0.06
N ASP A 56 -8.72 -6.75 -1.07
CA ASP A 56 -9.25 -7.33 -2.28
C ASP A 56 -9.04 -8.84 -2.36
N LEU A 57 -8.22 -9.40 -1.48
CA LEU A 57 -7.83 -10.81 -1.44
C LEU A 57 -7.12 -11.27 -2.73
N LEU A 58 -6.64 -10.34 -3.53
CA LEU A 58 -5.97 -10.67 -4.78
C LEU A 58 -4.52 -11.08 -4.57
N TYR A 59 -3.80 -10.34 -3.75
CA TYR A 59 -2.39 -10.65 -3.50
C TYR A 59 -2.27 -12.04 -2.87
N SER A 60 -3.04 -12.29 -1.84
CA SER A 60 -3.02 -13.60 -1.17
C SER A 60 -3.46 -14.71 -2.11
N GLY A 61 -4.42 -14.44 -3.00
CA GLY A 61 -4.85 -15.40 -4.02
C GLY A 61 -3.72 -15.76 -4.96
N TYR A 62 -2.95 -14.79 -5.42
CA TYR A 62 -1.80 -15.04 -6.30
C TYR A 62 -0.66 -15.77 -5.58
N VAL A 63 -0.48 -15.53 -4.30
CA VAL A 63 0.49 -16.26 -3.50
C VAL A 63 0.09 -17.73 -3.39
N ILE A 64 -1.19 -18.00 -3.12
CA ILE A 64 -1.71 -19.36 -3.03
C ILE A 64 -1.57 -20.08 -4.38
N ALA A 65 -1.80 -19.35 -5.47
CA ALA A 65 -1.67 -19.92 -6.81
C ALA A 65 -0.19 -20.02 -7.28
N GLU A 66 0.74 -19.64 -6.42
CA GLU A 66 2.17 -19.67 -6.70
C GLU A 66 2.59 -18.75 -7.86
N GLU A 67 1.78 -17.74 -8.14
CA GLU A 67 2.08 -16.75 -9.17
C GLU A 67 2.99 -15.65 -8.64
N ILE A 68 2.96 -15.41 -7.34
CA ILE A 68 3.75 -14.39 -6.67
C ILE A 68 4.36 -15.01 -5.42
N SER A 69 5.63 -14.72 -5.18
CA SER A 69 6.31 -15.18 -3.98
C SER A 69 6.04 -14.24 -2.82
N LEU A 70 5.91 -14.77 -1.62
CA LEU A 70 5.71 -13.99 -0.42
C LEU A 70 7.06 -13.76 0.26
N PRO A 71 7.53 -12.51 0.35
CA PRO A 71 8.79 -12.22 1.05
C PRO A 71 8.68 -12.50 2.55
N LYS A 72 9.82 -12.71 3.19
CA LYS A 72 9.86 -13.06 4.62
C LYS A 72 9.47 -11.89 5.52
N ASN A 73 9.67 -10.66 5.06
CA ASN A 73 9.43 -9.47 5.87
C ASN A 73 8.01 -8.90 5.76
N ILE A 74 7.10 -9.64 5.14
CA ILE A 74 5.75 -9.16 4.97
C ILE A 74 4.79 -9.80 5.97
N THR A 75 3.90 -8.99 6.51
CA THR A 75 2.77 -9.46 7.31
C THR A 75 1.51 -9.19 6.49
N MET A 76 0.83 -10.25 6.08
CA MET A 76 -0.41 -10.14 5.34
C MET A 76 -1.58 -10.02 6.30
N ILE A 77 -2.44 -9.05 6.06
CA ILE A 77 -3.61 -8.80 6.88
C ILE A 77 -4.82 -8.79 5.97
N SER A 78 -5.77 -9.68 6.22
CA SER A 78 -7.02 -9.75 5.45
C SER A 78 -8.16 -9.46 6.42
N PRO A 79 -8.41 -8.21 6.75
CA PRO A 79 -9.39 -7.88 7.77
C PRO A 79 -10.82 -8.08 7.31
N ASP A 80 -11.68 -8.35 8.27
CA ASP A 80 -13.12 -8.34 8.04
C ASP A 80 -13.71 -7.20 8.88
N SER A 81 -15.01 -7.02 8.83
CA SER A 81 -15.67 -5.93 9.54
C SER A 81 -15.58 -6.06 11.07
N ASN A 82 -15.30 -7.26 11.58
CA ASN A 82 -15.24 -7.50 13.01
C ASN A 82 -13.85 -7.25 13.60
N ASN A 83 -12.79 -7.52 12.84
CA ASN A 83 -11.42 -7.41 13.34
C ASN A 83 -10.64 -6.22 12.80
N LEU A 84 -11.27 -5.38 11.99
CA LEU A 84 -10.59 -4.27 11.35
C LEU A 84 -9.92 -3.33 12.35
N LEU A 85 -10.62 -2.96 13.41
CA LEU A 85 -10.10 -2.03 14.40
C LEU A 85 -8.93 -2.63 15.17
N GLU A 86 -8.99 -3.90 15.50
CA GLU A 86 -7.89 -4.57 16.20
C GLU A 86 -6.66 -4.64 15.33
N ASN A 87 -6.84 -4.94 14.04
CA ASN A 87 -5.75 -4.97 13.08
C ASN A 87 -5.11 -3.59 12.93
N LEU A 88 -5.93 -2.53 12.88
CA LEU A 88 -5.43 -1.17 12.79
C LEU A 88 -4.57 -0.84 14.01
N LYS A 89 -5.08 -1.11 15.21
CA LYS A 89 -4.34 -0.84 16.45
C LYS A 89 -3.01 -1.57 16.48
N SER A 90 -3.01 -2.84 16.09
CA SER A 90 -1.80 -3.65 16.07
C SER A 90 -0.76 -3.10 15.12
N VAL A 91 -1.17 -2.72 13.91
CA VAL A 91 -0.27 -2.17 12.92
C VAL A 91 0.28 -0.81 13.37
N ILE A 92 -0.57 0.05 13.91
CA ILE A 92 -0.14 1.34 14.42
C ILE A 92 0.90 1.17 15.53
N ASP A 93 0.66 0.25 16.45
CA ASP A 93 1.60 0.00 17.54
C ASP A 93 2.97 -0.43 17.00
N LYS A 94 2.99 -1.31 16.02
CA LYS A 94 4.25 -1.79 15.47
C LYS A 94 4.94 -0.77 14.58
N THR A 95 4.18 -0.08 13.75
CA THR A 95 4.74 0.82 12.75
C THR A 95 5.10 2.18 13.30
N SER A 96 4.54 2.59 14.43
CA SER A 96 4.89 3.85 15.06
C SER A 96 6.28 3.79 15.72
N LYS A 97 6.78 2.59 15.95
CA LYS A 97 8.07 2.39 16.63
C LYS A 97 9.19 2.00 15.68
N THR A 98 8.87 1.47 14.53
CA THR A 98 9.85 0.94 13.58
C THR A 98 9.48 1.35 12.18
N LYS A 99 10.44 1.89 11.45
CA LYS A 99 10.21 2.28 10.06
C LYS A 99 9.71 1.08 9.27
N SER A 100 8.60 1.24 8.59
CA SER A 100 7.91 0.16 7.89
C SER A 100 7.28 0.66 6.60
N LEU A 101 6.80 -0.27 5.79
CA LEU A 101 6.00 0.03 4.62
C LEU A 101 4.61 -0.51 4.87
N ILE A 102 3.60 0.32 4.71
CA ILE A 102 2.21 -0.09 4.86
C ILE A 102 1.53 0.00 3.51
N VAL A 103 0.88 -1.07 3.09
CA VAL A 103 0.16 -1.11 1.81
C VAL A 103 -1.32 -1.33 2.09
N LEU A 104 -2.17 -0.50 1.51
CA LEU A 104 -3.62 -0.67 1.57
C LEU A 104 -4.10 -1.03 0.16
N ASP A 105 -4.48 -2.26 -0.03
CA ASP A 105 -4.82 -2.77 -1.35
C ASP A 105 -6.21 -3.39 -1.34
N SER A 106 -7.19 -2.69 -1.72
CA SER A 106 -7.23 -1.32 -2.22
C SER A 106 -8.19 -0.49 -1.39
N LEU A 107 -8.28 0.80 -1.64
CA LEU A 107 -9.30 1.63 -1.01
C LEU A 107 -10.70 1.17 -1.39
N ASN A 108 -10.88 0.71 -2.62
CA ASN A 108 -12.16 0.21 -3.08
C ASN A 108 -12.58 -1.03 -2.30
N GLY A 109 -11.65 -1.97 -2.09
CA GLY A 109 -11.90 -3.15 -1.28
C GLY A 109 -12.21 -2.79 0.16
N PHE A 110 -11.48 -1.83 0.70
CA PHE A 110 -11.73 -1.33 2.06
C PHE A 110 -13.13 -0.73 2.16
N PHE A 111 -13.50 0.10 1.19
CA PHE A 111 -14.81 0.71 1.15
C PHE A 111 -15.91 -0.36 1.09
N ASN A 112 -15.71 -1.39 0.27
CA ASN A 112 -16.66 -2.50 0.15
C ASN A 112 -16.81 -3.28 1.45
N LEU A 113 -15.75 -3.37 2.23
CA LEU A 113 -15.79 -4.04 3.53
C LEU A 113 -16.76 -3.34 4.48
N LEU A 114 -16.90 -2.03 4.32
CA LEU A 114 -17.77 -1.20 5.15
C LEU A 114 -19.11 -0.90 4.46
N GLU A 115 -19.42 -1.65 3.41
CA GLU A 115 -20.65 -1.46 2.67
C GLU A 115 -21.84 -1.61 3.59
N GLY A 116 -22.80 -0.75 3.44
CA GLY A 116 -23.98 -0.73 4.30
C GLY A 116 -23.87 0.19 5.50
N LYS A 117 -22.66 0.69 5.81
CA LYS A 117 -22.50 1.65 6.89
C LYS A 117 -22.61 3.06 6.31
N SER A 118 -23.43 3.88 6.95
CA SER A 118 -23.68 5.23 6.44
C SER A 118 -22.44 6.13 6.42
N ASP A 119 -21.47 5.83 7.27
CA ASP A 119 -20.27 6.65 7.38
C ASP A 119 -19.03 6.00 6.76
N ALA A 120 -19.23 5.11 5.79
CA ALA A 120 -18.11 4.34 5.22
C ALA A 120 -16.97 5.24 4.71
N ALA A 121 -17.28 6.31 3.98
CA ALA A 121 -16.25 7.20 3.44
C ALA A 121 -15.45 7.88 4.56
N LYS A 122 -16.14 8.30 5.63
CA LYS A 122 -15.46 8.93 6.76
C LYS A 122 -14.59 7.94 7.49
N LEU A 123 -15.04 6.70 7.63
CA LEU A 123 -14.27 5.66 8.29
C LEU A 123 -13.01 5.32 7.53
N VAL A 124 -13.11 5.19 6.19
CA VAL A 124 -11.95 4.92 5.35
C VAL A 124 -10.94 6.07 5.45
N ASN A 125 -11.41 7.30 5.32
CA ASN A 125 -10.53 8.46 5.41
C ASN A 125 -9.87 8.56 6.79
N SER A 126 -10.62 8.34 7.84
CA SER A 126 -10.09 8.39 9.20
C SER A 126 -9.03 7.32 9.42
N PHE A 127 -9.24 6.13 8.89
CA PHE A 127 -8.29 5.02 8.99
C PHE A 127 -6.97 5.40 8.29
N VAL A 128 -7.07 5.90 7.06
CA VAL A 128 -5.89 6.29 6.30
C VAL A 128 -5.13 7.42 6.99
N MET A 129 -5.84 8.45 7.44
CA MET A 129 -5.23 9.59 8.10
C MET A 129 -4.58 9.20 9.43
N LEU A 130 -5.19 8.28 10.16
CA LEU A 130 -4.63 7.80 11.41
C LEU A 130 -3.33 7.01 11.18
N LEU A 131 -3.31 6.18 10.14
CA LEU A 131 -2.08 5.47 9.76
C LEU A 131 -0.98 6.45 9.39
N VAL A 132 -1.28 7.40 8.51
CA VAL A 132 -0.30 8.39 8.04
C VAL A 132 0.25 9.18 9.22
N SER A 133 -0.63 9.65 10.09
CA SER A 133 -0.25 10.42 11.27
C SER A 133 0.64 9.61 12.22
N SER A 134 0.32 8.33 12.39
CA SER A 134 1.02 7.47 13.34
C SER A 134 2.45 7.14 12.92
N VAL A 135 2.72 7.13 11.61
CA VAL A 135 4.01 6.68 11.10
C VAL A 135 4.91 7.81 10.61
N LYS A 136 4.42 9.02 10.71
CA LYS A 136 5.13 10.18 10.18
C LYS A 136 6.50 10.38 10.82
N ASP A 137 6.57 10.24 12.13
CA ASP A 137 7.81 10.51 12.87
C ASP A 137 8.91 9.50 12.61
N VAL A 138 8.56 8.27 12.33
CA VAL A 138 9.55 7.22 12.00
C VAL A 138 9.81 7.14 10.51
N LYS A 139 9.19 8.04 9.73
CA LYS A 139 9.37 8.10 8.28
C LYS A 139 8.97 6.83 7.56
N SER A 140 7.97 6.14 8.09
CA SER A 140 7.37 5.03 7.37
C SER A 140 6.55 5.54 6.21
N CYS A 141 6.28 4.68 5.24
CA CYS A 141 5.57 5.04 4.04
C CYS A 141 4.26 4.27 3.97
N VAL A 142 3.20 4.94 3.55
CA VAL A 142 1.90 4.32 3.31
C VAL A 142 1.62 4.40 1.81
N ILE A 143 1.33 3.27 1.18
CA ILE A 143 0.95 3.19 -0.22
C ILE A 143 -0.48 2.69 -0.30
N VAL A 144 -1.28 3.37 -1.08
CA VAL A 144 -2.69 3.04 -1.20
C VAL A 144 -3.03 2.81 -2.66
N GLY A 145 -3.65 1.69 -2.97
CA GLY A 145 -4.18 1.42 -4.31
C GLY A 145 -5.60 1.96 -4.45
N SER A 146 -5.87 2.65 -5.53
CA SER A 146 -7.20 3.18 -5.81
C SER A 146 -7.59 2.90 -7.26
N LEU A 147 -8.76 2.30 -7.44
CA LEU A 147 -9.24 1.98 -8.77
C LEU A 147 -9.62 3.25 -9.51
N SER A 148 -9.06 3.42 -10.69
CA SER A 148 -9.38 4.55 -11.54
C SER A 148 -10.55 4.17 -12.42
N LYS A 149 -11.58 5.01 -12.45
CA LYS A 149 -12.69 4.74 -13.32
C LYS A 149 -12.40 5.36 -14.66
N LEU A 150 -12.48 4.56 -15.71
CA LEU A 150 -12.34 5.09 -17.05
C LEU A 150 -13.73 5.36 -17.54
N ASN A 151 -13.97 6.54 -17.98
CA ASN A 151 -15.25 6.87 -18.58
C ASN A 151 -15.17 6.74 -20.09
#